data_ec2abac03b14e4a2be4189402b6a9e39
#
_entry.id   ec2abac03b14e4a2be4189402b6a9e39
#
_cell.length_a   1.000
_cell.length_b   1.000
_cell.length_c   1.000
_cell.angle_alpha   90.00
_cell.angle_beta   90.00
_cell.angle_gamma   90.00
#
_symmetry.space_group_name_H-M   'P 1'
#
loop_
_entity.id
_entity.type
_entity.pdbx_description
1 polymer ?
#
loop_
_entity_poly.entity_id
_entity_poly.type
_entity_poly.pdbx_seq_one_letter_code
_entity_poly.pdbx_strand_id
1 'polypeptide(L)' 'RRRGAVIALDMDKLRTMEEMKNDLALIVARGICKNVGRDEIHNLVDQIYDEFGGQA' A
#
# COMPACT_ATOMS: atom_id res chain seq x y z
N ARG A 1 -5.18 -28.06 -7.99
CA ARG A 1 -6.24 -27.58 -8.01
C ARG A 1 -6.24 -26.15 -8.08
N ARG A 2 -7.22 -25.49 -7.81
CA ARG A 2 -7.31 -24.13 -7.91
C ARG A 2 -6.21 -23.51 -7.16
N ARG A 3 -5.62 -24.17 -6.30
CA ARG A 3 -4.61 -23.65 -5.58
C ARG A 3 -3.51 -23.16 -6.43
N GLY A 4 -3.13 -23.85 -7.48
CA GLY A 4 -2.06 -23.42 -8.33
C GLY A 4 -2.30 -22.05 -8.94
N ALA A 5 -3.51 -21.85 -9.44
CA ALA A 5 -3.83 -20.60 -10.07
C ALA A 5 -3.78 -19.47 -9.05
N VAL A 6 -4.29 -19.73 -7.87
CA VAL A 6 -4.31 -18.70 -6.85
C VAL A 6 -2.90 -18.34 -6.45
N ILE A 7 -2.02 -19.29 -6.37
CA ILE A 7 -0.65 -19.00 -6.00
C ILE A 7 0.00 -18.13 -7.04
N ALA A 8 -0.26 -18.34 -8.30
CA ALA A 8 0.34 -17.52 -9.33
C ALA A 8 -0.09 -16.08 -9.17
N LEU A 9 -1.38 -15.87 -8.93
CA LEU A 9 -1.86 -14.52 -8.76
C LEU A 9 -1.27 -13.90 -7.51
N ASP A 10 -1.12 -14.71 -6.45
CA ASP A 10 -0.58 -14.19 -5.23
C ASP A 10 0.87 -13.74 -5.41
N MET A 11 1.65 -14.43 -6.21
CA MET A 11 3.03 -14.05 -6.39
C MET A 11 3.13 -12.70 -7.08
N ASP A 12 2.27 -12.44 -8.06
CA ASP A 12 2.29 -11.17 -8.74
C ASP A 12 1.87 -10.08 -7.77
N LYS A 13 0.89 -10.36 -6.94
CA LYS A 13 0.41 -9.39 -5.99
C LYS A 13 1.48 -9.13 -4.94
N LEU A 14 2.16 -10.17 -4.49
CA LEU A 14 3.18 -10.00 -3.47
C LEU A 14 4.34 -9.16 -4.00
N ARG A 15 4.69 -9.34 -5.26
CA ARG A 15 5.77 -8.55 -5.83
C ARG A 15 5.36 -7.09 -5.86
N THR A 16 4.13 -6.81 -6.28
CA THR A 16 3.65 -5.45 -6.32
C THR A 16 3.64 -4.85 -4.92
N MET A 17 3.23 -5.63 -3.94
CA MET A 17 3.16 -5.13 -2.57
C MET A 17 4.54 -4.82 -2.05
N GLU A 18 5.55 -5.59 -2.42
CA GLU A 18 6.89 -5.29 -1.98
C GLU A 18 7.40 -4.02 -2.61
N GLU A 19 7.11 -3.79 -3.87
CA GLU A 19 7.53 -2.57 -4.51
C GLU A 19 6.84 -1.39 -3.86
N MET A 20 5.55 -1.55 -3.57
CA MET A 20 4.81 -0.49 -2.92
C MET A 20 5.34 -0.25 -1.51
N LYS A 21 5.75 -1.31 -0.83
CA LYS A 21 6.27 -1.16 0.52
C LYS A 21 7.54 -0.33 0.47
N ASN A 22 8.39 -0.55 -0.52
CA ASN A 22 9.62 0.22 -0.62
C ASN A 22 9.30 1.68 -0.86
N ASP A 23 8.32 1.97 -1.71
CA ASP A 23 7.96 3.34 -1.97
C ASP A 23 7.35 3.96 -0.71
N LEU A 24 6.50 3.21 -0.01
CA LEU A 24 5.88 3.71 1.20
C LEU A 24 6.93 3.94 2.28
N ALA A 25 7.98 3.14 2.30
CA ALA A 25 9.02 3.33 3.30
C ALA A 25 9.64 4.71 3.17
N LEU A 26 9.83 5.17 1.94
CA LEU A 26 10.38 6.49 1.74
C LEU A 26 9.38 7.55 2.17
N ILE A 27 8.10 7.33 1.90
CA ILE A 27 7.08 8.27 2.27
C ILE A 27 6.98 8.33 3.80
N VAL A 28 7.02 7.18 4.45
CA VAL A 28 6.92 7.13 5.90
C VAL A 28 8.13 7.81 6.53
N ALA A 29 9.31 7.57 5.97
CA ALA A 29 10.53 8.19 6.51
C ALA A 29 10.41 9.72 6.43
N ARG A 30 9.86 10.21 5.31
CA ARG A 30 9.70 11.64 5.18
C ARG A 30 8.69 12.13 6.20
N GLY A 31 7.62 11.37 6.43
CA GLY A 31 6.62 11.75 7.41
C GLY A 31 7.21 11.81 8.80
N ILE A 32 8.06 10.85 9.15
CA ILE A 32 8.65 10.84 10.46
C ILE A 32 9.50 12.08 10.65
N CYS A 33 10.20 12.50 9.62
CA CYS A 33 11.03 13.70 9.72
C CYS A 33 10.17 14.95 9.92
N LYS A 34 8.93 14.91 9.44
CA LYS A 34 8.06 16.06 9.60
C LYS A 34 7.06 15.86 10.71
N ASN A 35 7.31 14.87 11.56
CA ASN A 35 6.42 14.65 12.69
C ASN A 35 5.02 14.22 12.30
N VAL A 36 4.87 13.50 11.22
CA VAL A 36 3.59 12.98 10.78
C VAL A 36 3.46 11.59 11.36
N GLY A 37 2.43 11.35 12.12
CA GLY A 37 2.28 10.08 12.80
C GLY A 37 1.63 9.02 11.94
N ARG A 38 1.61 7.81 12.46
CA ARG A 38 1.04 6.70 11.74
C ARG A 38 -0.41 6.93 11.38
N ASP A 39 -1.18 7.45 12.33
CA ASP A 39 -2.59 7.67 12.08
C ASP A 39 -2.80 8.66 10.96
N GLU A 40 -1.95 9.66 10.89
CA GLU A 40 -2.10 10.67 9.85
C GLU A 40 -1.78 10.06 8.49
N ILE A 41 -0.79 9.18 8.43
CA ILE A 41 -0.45 8.54 7.19
C ILE A 41 -1.59 7.61 6.76
N HIS A 42 -2.20 6.90 7.71
CA HIS A 42 -3.32 6.03 7.37
C HIS A 42 -4.49 6.88 6.84
N ASN A 43 -4.69 8.06 7.40
CA ASN A 43 -5.76 8.91 6.91
C ASN A 43 -5.48 9.36 5.49
N LEU A 44 -4.22 9.62 5.17
CA LEU A 44 -3.88 10.02 3.81
C LEU A 44 -4.18 8.89 2.84
N VAL A 45 -3.90 7.66 3.24
CA VAL A 45 -4.18 6.52 2.39
C VAL A 45 -5.68 6.42 2.15
N ASP A 46 -6.48 6.63 3.18
CA ASP A 46 -7.93 6.57 3.03
C ASP A 46 -8.41 7.67 2.09
N GLN A 47 -7.83 8.86 2.19
CA GLN A 47 -8.23 9.95 1.33
C GLN A 47 -7.92 9.62 -0.13
N ILE A 48 -6.78 8.98 -0.37
CA ILE A 48 -6.43 8.64 -1.72
C ILE A 48 -7.41 7.62 -2.29
N TYR A 49 -7.83 6.66 -1.47
CA TYR A 49 -8.80 5.70 -1.93
C TYR A 49 -10.12 6.39 -2.26
N ASP A 50 -10.50 7.38 -1.47
CA ASP A 50 -11.73 8.09 -1.74
C ASP A 50 -11.62 8.85 -3.05
N GLU A 51 -10.46 9.44 -3.33
CA GLU A 51 -10.29 10.20 -4.53
C GLU A 51 -10.32 9.29 -5.75
N PHE A 52 -9.92 8.06 -5.60
CA PHE A 52 -9.95 7.15 -6.72
C PHE A 52 -11.38 6.68 -6.93
N GLY A 53 -12.31 7.28 -6.25
CA GLY A 53 -13.67 6.95 -6.51
C GLY A 53 -14.21 5.81 -5.73
N GLY A 54 -13.54 5.43 -4.75
CA GLY A 54 -14.03 4.37 -3.98
C GLY A 54 -14.39 3.23 -4.78
N GLN A 55 -13.77 2.99 -5.84
CA GLN A 55 -14.11 2.03 -6.64
C GLN A 55 -13.98 0.84 -6.02
N ALA A 56 -13.37 0.72 -5.27
CA ALA A 56 -13.20 -0.49 -4.61
C ALA A 56 -14.33 -1.36 -4.55
#